data_4bf568d030efa216b800d1f1acd28a59
#
_entry.id   4bf568d030efa216b800d1f1acd28a59
#
_cell.length_a   1.000
_cell.length_b   1.000
_cell.length_c   1.000
_cell.angle_alpha   90.00
_cell.angle_beta   90.00
_cell.angle_gamma   90.00
#
_symmetry.space_group_name_H-M   'P 1'
#
loop_
_entity.id
_entity.type
_entity.pdbx_description
1 polymer ?
#
loop_
_entity_poly.entity_id
_entity_poly.type
_entity_poly.pdbx_seq_one_letter_code
_entity_poly.pdbx_strand_id
1 'polypeptide(L)'
;MRLFDFGRAPNPRRVRIFLAEKQVEIPRVTVNLFRREQLSPEFLAINPGGTVPVLELDDGTYLSECLAICQYLDAMHPEPALFGTTPRQQALTLMWANIVDNEGMSAIAEVLRNLSPGFRD
;
A
#
# COMPACT_ATOMS: atom_id res chain seq x y z
N MET A 1 -2.09 -13.99 -7.08
CA MET A 1 -2.02 -12.61 -6.50
C MET A 1 -1.76 -11.58 -7.60
N ARG A 2 -2.29 -10.35 -7.46
CA ARG A 2 -1.95 -9.17 -8.28
C ARG A 2 -2.08 -7.88 -7.45
N LEU A 3 -1.23 -6.89 -7.76
CA LEU A 3 -1.18 -5.62 -7.03
C LEU A 3 -1.81 -4.51 -7.89
N PHE A 4 -2.87 -3.91 -7.39
CA PHE A 4 -3.43 -2.67 -7.96
C PHE A 4 -2.56 -1.49 -7.51
N ASP A 5 -2.00 -0.79 -8.47
CA ASP A 5 -0.89 0.14 -8.28
C ASP A 5 -1.07 1.41 -9.12
N PHE A 6 -0.45 2.49 -8.69
CA PHE A 6 -0.22 3.67 -9.51
C PHE A 6 1.22 4.14 -9.34
N GLY A 7 2.00 4.09 -10.42
CA GLY A 7 3.45 4.26 -10.40
C GLY A 7 3.97 5.55 -9.75
N ARG A 8 3.17 6.63 -9.76
CA ARG A 8 3.53 7.93 -9.17
C ARG A 8 3.06 8.10 -7.72
N ALA A 9 2.19 7.24 -7.23
CA ALA A 9 1.65 7.37 -5.87
C ALA A 9 2.65 6.89 -4.81
N PRO A 10 2.79 7.60 -3.68
CA PRO A 10 3.75 7.25 -2.63
C PRO A 10 3.39 5.95 -1.90
N ASN A 11 2.12 5.70 -1.61
CA ASN A 11 1.69 4.50 -0.90
C ASN A 11 1.96 3.21 -1.68
N PRO A 12 1.55 3.06 -2.96
CA PRO A 12 1.95 1.91 -3.76
C PRO A 12 3.47 1.75 -3.88
N ARG A 13 4.22 2.86 -3.92
CA ARG A 13 5.69 2.82 -3.96
C ARG A 13 6.28 2.11 -2.75
N ARG A 14 5.71 2.27 -1.56
CA ARG A 14 6.14 1.57 -0.34
C ARG A 14 6.04 0.05 -0.51
N VAL A 15 4.91 -0.43 -1.05
CA VAL A 15 4.72 -1.86 -1.33
C VAL A 15 5.70 -2.35 -2.39
N ARG A 16 5.96 -1.55 -3.44
CA ARG A 16 6.96 -1.92 -4.46
C ARG A 16 8.38 -2.01 -3.90
N ILE A 17 8.77 -1.10 -3.01
CA ILE A 17 10.07 -1.16 -2.33
C ILE A 17 10.14 -2.42 -1.47
N PHE A 18 9.08 -2.72 -0.72
CA PHE A 18 9.00 -3.91 0.11
C PHE A 18 9.14 -5.20 -0.72
N LEU A 19 8.43 -5.29 -1.84
CA LEU A 19 8.53 -6.42 -2.78
C LEU A 19 9.96 -6.55 -3.35
N ALA A 20 10.61 -5.44 -3.69
CA ALA A 20 11.99 -5.45 -4.18
C ALA A 20 12.97 -5.95 -3.13
N GLU A 21 12.84 -5.52 -1.87
CA GLU A 21 13.67 -6.02 -0.77
C GLU A 21 13.46 -7.53 -0.51
N LYS A 22 12.23 -8.00 -0.73
CA LYS A 22 11.89 -9.43 -0.67
C LYS A 22 12.31 -10.22 -1.91
N GLN A 23 12.73 -9.57 -2.99
CA GLN A 23 12.98 -10.17 -4.30
C GLN A 23 11.76 -10.95 -4.85
N VAL A 24 10.57 -10.43 -4.58
CA VAL A 24 9.28 -11.01 -4.99
C VAL A 24 8.65 -10.17 -6.09
N GLU A 25 8.28 -10.81 -7.18
CA GLU A 25 7.56 -10.18 -8.28
C GLU A 25 6.08 -10.58 -8.24
N ILE A 26 5.21 -9.58 -8.32
CA ILE A 26 3.75 -9.75 -8.39
C ILE A 26 3.23 -8.98 -9.61
N PRO A 27 2.35 -9.56 -10.45
CA PRO A 27 1.69 -8.84 -11.53
C PRO A 27 1.01 -7.58 -11.02
N ARG A 28 1.17 -6.47 -11.76
CA ARG A 28 0.61 -5.17 -11.39
C ARG A 28 -0.50 -4.76 -12.33
N VAL A 29 -1.58 -4.24 -11.75
CA VAL A 29 -2.70 -3.62 -12.46
C VAL A 29 -2.64 -2.12 -12.22
N THR A 30 -2.49 -1.32 -13.26
CA THR A 30 -2.45 0.13 -13.12
C THR A 30 -3.85 0.69 -12.91
N VAL A 31 -4.02 1.48 -11.84
CA VAL A 31 -5.22 2.26 -11.56
C VAL A 31 -4.87 3.74 -11.69
N ASN A 32 -5.30 4.38 -12.74
CA ASN A 32 -4.90 5.76 -13.05
C ASN A 32 -5.64 6.77 -12.18
N LEU A 33 -4.96 7.28 -11.16
CA LEU A 33 -5.54 8.25 -10.21
C LEU A 33 -5.87 9.59 -10.86
N PHE A 34 -5.15 10.00 -11.91
CA PHE A 34 -5.46 11.24 -12.64
C PHE A 34 -6.76 11.13 -13.45
N ARG A 35 -7.12 9.92 -13.85
CA ARG A 35 -8.41 9.63 -14.50
C ARG A 35 -9.51 9.27 -13.51
N ARG A 36 -9.21 9.34 -12.21
CA ARG A 36 -10.13 8.97 -11.13
C ARG A 36 -10.63 7.52 -11.22
N GLU A 37 -9.85 6.61 -11.81
CA GLU A 37 -10.22 5.20 -11.96
C GLU A 37 -10.44 4.51 -10.60
N GLN A 38 -9.79 4.97 -9.53
CA GLN A 38 -10.02 4.49 -8.16
C GLN A 38 -11.43 4.80 -7.62
N LEU A 39 -12.18 5.67 -8.29
CA LEU A 39 -13.55 6.04 -7.94
C LEU A 39 -14.58 5.41 -8.89
N SER A 40 -14.15 4.56 -9.82
CA SER A 40 -15.07 3.82 -10.66
C SER A 40 -15.87 2.80 -9.85
N PRO A 41 -17.13 2.50 -10.24
CA PRO A 41 -17.93 1.48 -9.55
C PRO A 41 -17.20 0.13 -9.44
N GLU A 42 -16.47 -0.24 -10.48
CA GLU A 42 -15.72 -1.50 -10.55
C GLU A 42 -14.60 -1.54 -9.51
N PHE A 43 -13.85 -0.44 -9.36
CA PHE A 43 -12.78 -0.37 -8.37
C PHE A 43 -13.32 -0.20 -6.95
N LEU A 44 -14.41 0.56 -6.75
CA LEU A 44 -15.05 0.70 -5.45
C LEU A 44 -15.65 -0.61 -4.94
N ALA A 45 -16.01 -1.55 -5.84
CA ALA A 45 -16.38 -2.91 -5.45
C ALA A 45 -15.18 -3.71 -4.91
N ILE A 46 -13.94 -3.39 -5.35
CA ILE A 46 -12.69 -3.99 -4.87
C ILE A 46 -12.25 -3.34 -3.54
N ASN A 47 -12.22 -2.01 -3.52
CA ASN A 47 -11.84 -1.23 -2.35
C ASN A 47 -12.78 -0.01 -2.19
N PRO A 48 -13.77 -0.09 -1.30
CA PRO A 48 -14.69 1.01 -1.05
C PRO A 48 -14.02 2.32 -0.61
N GLY A 49 -12.79 2.24 -0.08
CA GLY A 49 -11.97 3.40 0.27
C GLY A 49 -11.45 4.19 -0.93
N GLY A 50 -11.59 3.67 -2.16
CA GLY A 50 -11.14 4.36 -3.38
C GLY A 50 -9.65 4.70 -3.38
N THR A 51 -8.81 3.84 -2.83
CA THR A 51 -7.37 4.09 -2.65
C THR A 51 -6.53 2.94 -3.21
N VAL A 52 -5.29 3.24 -3.57
CA VAL A 52 -4.26 2.26 -3.90
C VAL A 52 -3.09 2.40 -2.91
N PRO A 53 -2.36 1.32 -2.61
CA PRO A 53 -2.41 -0.01 -3.23
C PRO A 53 -3.52 -0.91 -2.70
N VAL A 54 -3.88 -1.93 -3.50
CA VAL A 54 -4.68 -3.07 -3.07
C VAL A 54 -4.00 -4.34 -3.56
N LEU A 55 -3.86 -5.34 -2.72
CA LEU A 55 -3.38 -6.67 -3.09
C LEU A 55 -4.58 -7.63 -3.18
N GLU A 56 -4.77 -8.21 -4.36
CA GLU A 56 -5.69 -9.32 -4.56
C GLU A 56 -4.96 -10.64 -4.34
N LEU A 57 -5.50 -11.45 -3.45
CA LEU A 57 -5.00 -12.79 -3.16
C LEU A 57 -5.55 -13.81 -4.16
N ASP A 58 -4.99 -15.02 -4.17
CA ASP A 58 -5.41 -16.08 -5.11
C ASP A 58 -6.81 -16.64 -4.80
N ASP A 59 -7.29 -16.45 -3.58
CA ASP A 59 -8.66 -16.81 -3.17
C ASP A 59 -9.70 -15.71 -3.45
N GLY A 60 -9.29 -14.60 -4.07
CA GLY A 60 -10.16 -13.46 -4.36
C GLY A 60 -10.31 -12.46 -3.22
N THR A 61 -9.63 -12.65 -2.08
CA THR A 61 -9.60 -11.66 -1.00
C THR A 61 -8.81 -10.43 -1.42
N TYR A 62 -9.29 -9.25 -1.03
CA TYR A 62 -8.61 -7.98 -1.25
C TYR A 62 -8.05 -7.43 0.07
N LEU A 63 -6.75 -7.13 0.09
CA LEU A 63 -6.09 -6.44 1.19
C LEU A 63 -5.80 -4.99 0.77
N SER A 64 -6.31 -4.04 1.51
CA SER A 64 -5.91 -2.64 1.43
C SER A 64 -4.95 -2.28 2.56
N GLU A 65 -4.43 -1.06 2.57
CA GLU A 65 -3.44 -0.52 3.49
C GLU A 65 -2.02 -1.11 3.34
N CYS A 66 -1.07 -0.22 3.10
CA CYS A 66 0.34 -0.59 2.82
C CYS A 66 0.94 -1.51 3.89
N LEU A 67 0.69 -1.19 5.17
CA LEU A 67 1.26 -1.92 6.28
C LEU A 67 0.71 -3.35 6.37
N ALA A 68 -0.61 -3.51 6.17
CA ALA A 68 -1.25 -4.82 6.16
C ALA A 68 -0.77 -5.68 4.98
N ILE A 69 -0.64 -5.08 3.79
CA ILE A 69 -0.10 -5.75 2.60
C ILE A 69 1.34 -6.20 2.85
N CYS A 70 2.20 -5.30 3.37
CA CYS A 70 3.59 -5.63 3.65
C CYS A 70 3.71 -6.73 4.72
N GLN A 71 2.88 -6.69 5.77
CA GLN A 71 2.88 -7.71 6.81
C GLN A 71 2.46 -9.09 6.28
N TYR A 72 1.44 -9.12 5.42
CA TYR A 72 1.04 -10.36 4.74
C TYR A 72 2.16 -10.92 3.88
N LEU A 73 2.80 -10.07 3.08
CA LEU A 73 3.92 -10.46 2.21
C LEU A 73 5.14 -10.93 3.02
N ASP A 74 5.41 -10.32 4.18
CA ASP A 74 6.49 -10.75 5.07
C ASP A 74 6.25 -12.16 5.62
N ALA A 75 5.01 -12.46 5.99
CA ALA A 75 4.62 -13.79 6.46
C ALA A 75 4.70 -14.86 5.36
N MET A 76 4.33 -14.51 4.12
CA MET A 76 4.40 -15.40 2.97
C MET A 76 5.84 -15.62 2.47
N HIS A 77 6.71 -14.64 2.66
CA HIS A 77 8.10 -14.65 2.26
C HIS A 77 8.96 -14.25 3.46
N PRO A 78 9.24 -15.16 4.42
CA PRO A 78 9.83 -14.80 5.71
C PRO A 78 11.28 -14.26 5.62
N GLU A 79 11.99 -14.50 4.52
CA GLU A 79 13.36 -14.01 4.34
C GLU A 79 13.45 -12.96 3.21
N PRO A 80 14.14 -11.85 3.47
CA PRO A 80 14.61 -11.33 4.76
C PRO A 80 13.44 -10.88 5.66
N ALA A 81 13.54 -11.11 6.98
CA ALA A 81 12.47 -10.78 7.94
C ALA A 81 12.38 -9.28 8.19
N LEU A 82 11.69 -8.54 7.31
CA LEU A 82 11.63 -7.07 7.36
C LEU A 82 10.81 -6.53 8.54
N PHE A 83 9.85 -7.31 9.04
CA PHE A 83 9.14 -6.99 10.29
C PHE A 83 9.85 -7.53 11.54
N GLY A 84 10.88 -8.37 11.36
CA GLY A 84 11.60 -9.04 12.45
C GLY A 84 11.04 -10.42 12.77
N THR A 85 11.83 -11.20 13.51
CA THR A 85 11.57 -12.61 13.81
C THR A 85 11.01 -12.85 15.21
N THR A 86 11.07 -11.85 16.09
CA THR A 86 10.55 -11.94 17.45
C THR A 86 9.34 -11.04 17.67
N PRO A 87 8.43 -11.38 18.59
CA PRO A 87 7.30 -10.52 18.92
C PRO A 87 7.70 -9.08 19.26
N ARG A 88 8.84 -8.90 19.96
CA ARG A 88 9.35 -7.57 20.29
C ARG A 88 9.78 -6.80 19.04
N GLN A 89 10.51 -7.43 18.11
CA GLN A 89 10.93 -6.79 16.87
C GLN A 89 9.72 -6.40 16.02
N GLN A 90 8.76 -7.30 15.87
CA GLN A 90 7.53 -7.05 15.13
C GLN A 90 6.74 -5.89 15.73
N ALA A 91 6.57 -5.85 17.05
CA ALA A 91 5.88 -4.76 17.74
C ALA A 91 6.60 -3.40 17.54
N LEU A 92 7.93 -3.36 17.65
CA LEU A 92 8.70 -2.14 17.42
C LEU A 92 8.61 -1.67 15.97
N THR A 93 8.69 -2.57 15.00
CA THR A 93 8.54 -2.24 13.58
C THR A 93 7.16 -1.64 13.30
N LEU A 94 6.10 -2.27 13.79
CA LEU A 94 4.72 -1.78 13.64
C LEU A 94 4.52 -0.43 14.33
N MET A 95 5.06 -0.25 15.53
CA MET A 95 5.00 1.02 16.27
C MET A 95 5.62 2.15 15.45
N TRP A 96 6.85 1.98 14.95
CA TRP A 96 7.52 3.02 14.17
C TRP A 96 6.85 3.26 12.82
N ALA A 97 6.37 2.20 12.14
CA ALA A 97 5.62 2.35 10.90
C ALA A 97 4.35 3.18 11.09
N ASN A 98 3.58 2.94 12.16
CA ASN A 98 2.39 3.72 12.49
C ASN A 98 2.72 5.19 12.82
N ILE A 99 3.80 5.45 13.59
CA ILE A 99 4.22 6.82 13.89
C ILE A 99 4.56 7.57 12.60
N VAL A 100 5.36 6.96 11.73
CA VAL A 100 5.73 7.57 10.43
C VAL A 100 4.50 7.80 9.54
N ASP A 101 3.55 6.87 9.52
CA ASP A 101 2.32 7.03 8.75
C ASP A 101 1.45 8.18 9.26
N ASN A 102 1.24 8.25 10.55
CA ASN A 102 0.35 9.26 11.14
C ASN A 102 0.99 10.66 11.17
N GLU A 103 2.25 10.77 11.49
CA GLU A 103 2.92 12.06 11.66
C GLU A 103 3.62 12.56 10.39
N GLY A 104 4.13 11.64 9.56
CA GLY A 104 4.87 11.96 8.34
C GLY A 104 4.00 11.89 7.07
N MET A 105 3.56 10.69 6.72
CA MET A 105 2.86 10.45 5.45
C MET A 105 1.50 11.16 5.38
N SER A 106 0.77 11.22 6.48
CA SER A 106 -0.51 11.93 6.54
C SER A 106 -0.33 13.43 6.33
N ALA A 107 0.70 14.03 6.94
CA ALA A 107 1.03 15.45 6.75
C ALA A 107 1.42 15.75 5.30
N ILE A 108 2.26 14.89 4.68
CA ILE A 108 2.64 15.04 3.26
C ILE A 108 1.40 14.90 2.35
N ALA A 109 0.53 13.93 2.61
CA ALA A 109 -0.69 13.71 1.84
C ALA A 109 -1.65 14.92 1.96
N GLU A 110 -1.73 15.55 3.13
CA GLU A 110 -2.52 16.76 3.35
C GLU A 110 -1.97 17.93 2.56
N VAL A 111 -0.66 18.15 2.58
CA VAL A 111 -0.01 19.19 1.77
C VAL A 111 -0.25 18.97 0.28
N LEU A 112 -0.09 17.74 -0.21
CA LEU A 112 -0.33 17.41 -1.61
C LEU A 112 -1.79 17.66 -2.03
N ARG A 113 -2.76 17.27 -1.21
CA ARG A 113 -4.20 17.50 -1.47
C ARG A 113 -4.53 18.98 -1.51
N ASN A 114 -3.94 19.77 -0.62
CA ASN A 114 -4.22 21.21 -0.55
C ASN A 114 -3.51 22.02 -1.65
N LEU A 115 -2.35 21.58 -2.13
CA LEU A 115 -1.56 22.32 -3.10
C LEU A 115 -1.75 21.86 -4.55
N SER A 116 -2.21 20.62 -4.76
CA SER A 116 -2.32 20.06 -6.12
C SER A 116 -3.72 20.33 -6.70
N PRO A 117 -3.84 21.06 -7.83
CA PRO A 117 -5.14 21.42 -8.42
C PRO A 117 -6.03 20.20 -8.76
N GLY A 118 -5.44 19.04 -9.03
CA GLY A 118 -6.18 17.81 -9.35
C GLY A 118 -6.79 17.08 -8.15
N PHE A 119 -6.52 17.54 -6.91
CA PHE A 119 -7.05 16.96 -5.67
C PHE A 119 -7.96 17.96 -4.90
N ARG A 120 -8.12 19.16 -5.41
CA ARG A 120 -9.16 20.08 -4.94
C ARG A 120 -10.49 19.63 -5.54
N ASP A 121 -11.49 19.49 -4.70
CA ASP A 121 -12.86 19.09 -5.05
C ASP A 121 -13.47 19.91 -6.19
#